data_37565cafa91f706429e8cd18305d710b
#
_entry.id   37565cafa91f706429e8cd18305d710b
#
_cell.length_a   1.000
_cell.length_b   1.000
_cell.length_c   1.000
_cell.angle_alpha   90.00
_cell.angle_beta   90.00
_cell.angle_gamma   90.00
#
_symmetry.space_group_name_H-M   'P 1'
#
loop_
_entity.id
_entity.type
_entity.pdbx_description
1 polymer ?
#
loop_
_entity_poly.entity_id
_entity_poly.type
_entity_poly.pdbx_seq_one_letter_code
_entity_poly.pdbx_strand_id
1 'polypeptide(L)'
;MKIDIITGLLGSGKTTFIKHYVRHLAAKGKNVCILVNDYGAISVDMALLNHEIGDVADLEMVTAGDFDCYLRRTKTKLIQMAMLGYDRIIVEPSGIFDADDFYNLLYEEPLDRWYEIGNVISLVDANLPEYLSEDLEYLLIAQAATAGKVVLTKLDTMQAMEQSQNTGFEQVALEERKEALVRHLNRESEHFHCERQFKSSDILAFDWNTATDAEMEALERAGYVRYDLEKRHVEEEGDFETMFYYTVKKSLDGVKELVQQLFSDEKYGKVMRVKGLFCDSETGDWYMLNATKELMDLRNLSDEREGATDSIMRKEVMLVIGENLHHEEVNQAFGETRKVLDYEV
;
A
#
# COMPACT_ATOMS: atom_id res chain seq x y z
N MET A 1 22.23 -6.72 -7.97
CA MET A 1 21.23 -6.73 -6.87
C MET A 1 19.85 -6.69 -7.50
N LYS A 2 18.92 -7.52 -7.00
CA LYS A 2 17.55 -7.50 -7.54
C LYS A 2 16.67 -6.51 -6.79
N ILE A 3 15.82 -5.81 -7.53
CA ILE A 3 14.81 -4.90 -6.99
C ILE A 3 13.42 -5.39 -7.39
N ASP A 4 12.55 -5.60 -6.39
CA ASP A 4 11.17 -5.99 -6.61
C ASP A 4 10.26 -4.81 -6.31
N ILE A 5 9.26 -4.59 -7.14
CA ILE A 5 8.32 -3.48 -7.03
C ILE A 5 6.95 -4.04 -6.70
N ILE A 6 6.37 -3.59 -5.59
CA ILE A 6 5.07 -4.03 -5.12
C ILE A 6 4.07 -2.90 -5.29
N THR A 7 3.29 -2.99 -6.34
CA THR A 7 2.28 -1.98 -6.69
C THR A 7 0.87 -2.39 -6.26
N GLY A 8 -0.09 -1.54 -6.43
CA GLY A 8 -1.50 -1.76 -6.10
C GLY A 8 -2.14 -0.49 -5.57
N LEU A 9 -3.41 -0.32 -5.83
CA LEU A 9 -4.18 0.83 -5.38
C LEU A 9 -4.13 0.97 -3.85
N LEU A 10 -4.51 2.14 -3.37
CA LEU A 10 -4.59 2.41 -1.95
C LEU A 10 -5.51 1.38 -1.27
N GLY A 11 -5.03 0.78 -0.19
CA GLY A 11 -5.80 -0.23 0.54
C GLY A 11 -5.75 -1.63 -0.05
N SER A 12 -5.06 -1.89 -1.16
CA SER A 12 -4.95 -3.22 -1.77
C SER A 12 -4.20 -4.28 -0.97
N GLY A 13 -3.68 -3.94 0.22
CA GLY A 13 -3.00 -4.89 1.10
C GLY A 13 -1.48 -5.00 0.87
N LYS A 14 -0.83 -3.99 0.28
CA LYS A 14 0.63 -3.98 0.00
C LYS A 14 1.46 -4.30 1.24
N THR A 15 1.25 -3.58 2.32
CA THR A 15 2.01 -3.78 3.58
C THR A 15 1.87 -5.20 4.11
N THR A 16 0.66 -5.78 4.06
CA THR A 16 0.42 -7.18 4.48
C THR A 16 1.15 -8.17 3.57
N PHE A 17 1.09 -7.97 2.24
CA PHE A 17 1.83 -8.77 1.28
C PHE A 17 3.33 -8.73 1.54
N ILE A 18 3.91 -7.52 1.68
CA ILE A 18 5.34 -7.31 1.89
C ILE A 18 5.82 -8.09 3.11
N LYS A 19 5.06 -8.11 4.22
CA LYS A 19 5.41 -8.87 5.41
C LYS A 19 5.59 -10.37 5.13
N HIS A 20 4.64 -10.97 4.44
CA HIS A 20 4.72 -12.40 4.10
C HIS A 20 5.84 -12.69 3.10
N TYR A 21 5.99 -11.85 2.09
CA TYR A 21 7.00 -12.01 1.06
C TYR A 21 8.42 -11.86 1.62
N VAL A 22 8.66 -10.86 2.46
CA VAL A 22 9.95 -10.64 3.13
C VAL A 22 10.32 -11.81 4.04
N ARG A 23 9.39 -12.28 4.87
CA ARG A 23 9.63 -13.45 5.74
C ARG A 23 10.00 -14.70 4.94
N HIS A 24 9.33 -14.91 3.81
CA HIS A 24 9.68 -16.01 2.91
C HIS A 24 11.12 -15.87 2.36
N LEU A 25 11.51 -14.68 1.89
CA LEU A 25 12.86 -14.41 1.40
C LEU A 25 13.91 -14.56 2.51
N ALA A 26 13.65 -14.04 3.69
CA ALA A 26 14.53 -14.13 4.85
C ALA A 26 14.70 -15.60 5.30
N ALA A 27 13.63 -16.39 5.29
CA ALA A 27 13.69 -17.83 5.59
C ALA A 27 14.59 -18.60 4.61
N LYS A 28 14.78 -18.10 3.39
CA LYS A 28 15.73 -18.60 2.39
C LYS A 28 17.14 -18.01 2.57
N GLY A 29 17.40 -17.29 3.63
CA GLY A 29 18.71 -16.68 3.94
C GLY A 29 19.04 -15.45 3.10
N LYS A 30 18.06 -14.79 2.51
CA LYS A 30 18.26 -13.55 1.75
C LYS A 30 18.36 -12.36 2.68
N ASN A 31 19.35 -11.50 2.44
CA ASN A 31 19.44 -10.20 3.07
C ASN A 31 18.55 -9.20 2.31
N VAL A 32 17.46 -8.75 2.94
CA VAL A 32 16.41 -7.96 2.29
C VAL A 32 16.32 -6.58 2.93
N CYS A 33 16.16 -5.56 2.09
CA CYS A 33 15.79 -4.22 2.56
C CYS A 33 14.50 -3.78 1.88
N ILE A 34 13.66 -3.07 2.62
CA ILE A 34 12.40 -2.51 2.12
C ILE A 34 12.58 -1.00 2.00
N LEU A 35 12.24 -0.47 0.84
CA LEU A 35 12.18 0.96 0.58
C LEU A 35 10.71 1.38 0.49
N VAL A 36 10.24 2.05 1.54
CA VAL A 36 8.89 2.57 1.62
C VAL A 36 8.85 4.02 1.13
N ASN A 37 7.91 4.31 0.25
CA ASN A 37 7.59 5.69 -0.11
C ASN A 37 6.36 6.12 0.68
N ASP A 38 6.51 7.15 1.51
CA ASP A 38 5.38 7.68 2.28
C ASP A 38 5.38 9.22 2.31
N TYR A 39 4.17 9.76 2.38
CA TYR A 39 3.94 11.19 2.54
C TYR A 39 3.93 11.54 4.03
N GLY A 40 4.76 12.51 4.42
CA GLY A 40 4.79 13.05 5.77
C GLY A 40 6.04 12.73 6.58
N ALA A 41 6.17 13.43 7.72
CA ALA A 41 7.34 13.32 8.60
C ALA A 41 7.35 12.04 9.46
N ILE A 42 6.23 11.30 9.51
CA ILE A 42 6.06 10.07 10.27
C ILE A 42 5.33 9.07 9.40
N SER A 43 6.01 7.98 9.04
CA SER A 43 5.41 6.88 8.28
C SER A 43 4.75 5.88 9.21
N VAL A 44 3.44 5.80 9.16
CA VAL A 44 2.66 4.78 9.88
C VAL A 44 2.94 3.40 9.29
N ASP A 45 3.03 3.29 7.97
CA ASP A 45 3.33 2.00 7.31
C ASP A 45 4.72 1.50 7.66
N MET A 46 5.72 2.40 7.76
CA MET A 46 7.06 2.04 8.20
C MET A 46 7.10 1.59 9.65
N ALA A 47 6.38 2.27 10.55
CA ALA A 47 6.29 1.86 11.95
C ALA A 47 5.66 0.47 12.09
N LEU A 48 4.61 0.19 11.31
CA LEU A 48 3.98 -1.12 11.19
C LEU A 48 4.94 -2.20 10.72
N LEU A 49 5.60 -1.95 9.60
CA LEU A 49 6.56 -2.90 9.03
C LEU A 49 7.70 -3.16 10.01
N ASN A 50 8.29 -2.12 10.59
CA ASN A 50 9.39 -2.27 11.52
C ASN A 50 9.01 -3.11 12.75
N HIS A 51 7.80 -2.91 13.25
CA HIS A 51 7.29 -3.71 14.37
C HIS A 51 7.17 -5.20 14.01
N GLU A 52 6.73 -5.51 12.80
CA GLU A 52 6.40 -6.88 12.43
C GLU A 52 7.57 -7.64 11.78
N ILE A 53 8.45 -6.97 11.07
CA ILE A 53 9.53 -7.61 10.29
C ILE A 53 10.91 -6.96 10.46
N GLY A 54 11.07 -5.98 11.36
CA GLY A 54 12.35 -5.33 11.61
C GLY A 54 13.43 -6.24 12.17
N ASP A 55 13.08 -7.46 12.60
CA ASP A 55 13.99 -8.52 13.02
C ASP A 55 14.57 -9.33 11.85
N VAL A 56 13.94 -9.28 10.67
CA VAL A 56 14.31 -10.09 9.48
C VAL A 56 14.64 -9.28 8.24
N ALA A 57 14.39 -7.97 8.24
CA ALA A 57 14.73 -7.09 7.12
C ALA A 57 15.00 -5.66 7.60
N ASP A 58 15.88 -4.98 6.89
CA ASP A 58 16.11 -3.55 7.08
C ASP A 58 15.01 -2.73 6.39
N LEU A 59 14.68 -1.58 6.99
CA LEU A 59 13.70 -0.66 6.45
C LEU A 59 14.31 0.71 6.20
N GLU A 60 14.06 1.23 5.02
CA GLU A 60 14.45 2.57 4.60
C GLU A 60 13.23 3.32 4.06
N MET A 61 13.23 4.64 4.22
CA MET A 61 12.13 5.50 3.79
C MET A 61 12.62 6.60 2.85
N VAL A 62 11.82 6.87 1.84
CA VAL A 62 11.90 8.11 1.07
C VAL A 62 10.67 8.94 1.39
N THR A 63 10.91 10.13 1.93
CA THR A 63 9.83 11.10 2.17
C THR A 63 9.44 11.73 0.85
N ALA A 64 8.17 11.70 0.51
CA ALA A 64 7.64 12.42 -0.63
C ALA A 64 7.85 13.93 -0.48
N GLY A 65 8.04 14.57 -1.59
CA GLY A 65 8.08 16.01 -1.81
C GLY A 65 7.50 16.25 -3.18
N ASP A 66 7.84 17.36 -3.84
CA ASP A 66 7.55 17.43 -5.25
C ASP A 66 8.20 16.24 -6.01
N PHE A 67 7.65 15.92 -7.17
CA PHE A 67 8.04 14.75 -7.96
C PHE A 67 9.56 14.68 -8.24
N ASP A 68 10.18 15.80 -8.60
CA ASP A 68 11.62 15.87 -8.87
C ASP A 68 12.47 15.64 -7.61
N CYS A 69 12.03 16.12 -6.45
CA CYS A 69 12.68 15.87 -5.18
C CYS A 69 12.55 14.40 -4.77
N TYR A 70 11.41 13.78 -5.01
CA TYR A 70 11.20 12.38 -4.77
C TYR A 70 12.16 11.49 -5.56
N LEU A 71 12.24 11.66 -6.88
CA LEU A 71 13.14 10.86 -7.71
C LEU A 71 14.60 11.01 -7.30
N ARG A 72 15.06 12.24 -7.00
CA ARG A 72 16.43 12.48 -6.52
C ARG A 72 16.72 11.83 -5.18
N ARG A 73 15.78 11.88 -4.23
CA ARG A 73 15.92 11.23 -2.92
C ARG A 73 15.95 9.71 -3.07
N THR A 74 15.05 9.15 -3.90
CA THR A 74 15.00 7.73 -4.23
C THR A 74 16.31 7.26 -4.85
N LYS A 75 16.86 7.99 -5.82
CA LYS A 75 18.18 7.70 -6.42
C LYS A 75 19.28 7.68 -5.37
N THR A 76 19.33 8.69 -4.51
CA THR A 76 20.34 8.77 -3.44
C THR A 76 20.22 7.59 -2.47
N LYS A 77 19.00 7.22 -2.07
CA LYS A 77 18.75 6.06 -1.20
C LYS A 77 19.20 4.76 -1.86
N LEU A 78 18.82 4.54 -3.11
CA LEU A 78 19.23 3.34 -3.85
C LEU A 78 20.75 3.25 -3.98
N ILE A 79 21.47 4.39 -4.20
CA ILE A 79 22.93 4.41 -4.19
C ILE A 79 23.47 3.95 -2.82
N GLN A 80 22.92 4.45 -1.72
CA GLN A 80 23.33 4.03 -0.37
C GLN A 80 23.07 2.54 -0.14
N MET A 81 21.88 2.06 -0.50
CA MET A 81 21.49 0.66 -0.33
C MET A 81 22.35 -0.29 -1.17
N ALA A 82 22.80 0.13 -2.36
CA ALA A 82 23.73 -0.65 -3.18
C ALA A 82 25.06 -0.90 -2.47
N MET A 83 25.52 0.04 -1.64
CA MET A 83 26.78 -0.09 -0.88
C MET A 83 26.64 -1.01 0.35
N LEU A 84 25.43 -1.28 0.81
CA LEU A 84 25.17 -2.14 1.98
C LEU A 84 25.10 -3.63 1.62
N GLY A 85 24.99 -3.97 0.33
CA GLY A 85 25.13 -5.34 -0.16
C GLY A 85 23.93 -6.25 0.09
N TYR A 86 22.72 -5.72 -0.01
CA TYR A 86 21.50 -6.52 0.05
C TYR A 86 21.39 -7.49 -1.14
N ASP A 87 20.81 -8.66 -0.90
CA ASP A 87 20.47 -9.61 -1.98
C ASP A 87 19.28 -9.10 -2.79
N ARG A 88 18.31 -8.48 -2.09
CA ARG A 88 17.08 -7.99 -2.68
C ARG A 88 16.56 -6.73 -1.99
N ILE A 89 16.08 -5.79 -2.79
CA ILE A 89 15.37 -4.61 -2.32
C ILE A 89 13.92 -4.73 -2.75
N ILE A 90 13.00 -4.49 -1.82
CA ILE A 90 11.57 -4.44 -2.08
C ILE A 90 11.16 -2.97 -2.01
N VAL A 91 10.57 -2.45 -3.09
CA VAL A 91 10.06 -1.09 -3.13
C VAL A 91 8.55 -1.12 -3.01
N GLU A 92 8.03 -0.39 -2.03
CA GLU A 92 6.62 -0.06 -1.92
C GLU A 92 6.42 1.38 -2.39
N PRO A 93 6.04 1.61 -3.64
CA PRO A 93 5.73 2.95 -4.12
C PRO A 93 4.39 3.43 -3.54
N SER A 94 4.12 4.72 -3.64
CA SER A 94 2.79 5.27 -3.34
C SER A 94 1.70 4.59 -4.18
N GLY A 95 0.49 4.50 -3.65
CA GLY A 95 -0.65 3.91 -4.36
C GLY A 95 -1.11 4.68 -5.61
N ILE A 96 -0.63 5.92 -5.80
CA ILE A 96 -0.88 6.78 -6.96
C ILE A 96 0.37 6.89 -7.88
N PHE A 97 1.34 6.02 -7.69
CA PHE A 97 2.65 6.06 -8.34
C PHE A 97 2.59 5.56 -9.79
N ASP A 98 3.23 6.30 -10.70
CA ASP A 98 3.51 5.84 -12.05
C ASP A 98 4.79 4.97 -12.05
N ALA A 99 4.63 3.70 -12.38
CA ALA A 99 5.74 2.74 -12.37
C ALA A 99 6.84 3.09 -13.39
N ASP A 100 6.51 3.75 -14.49
CA ASP A 100 7.44 4.08 -15.57
C ASP A 100 8.56 5.01 -15.11
N ASP A 101 8.24 5.98 -14.26
CA ASP A 101 9.24 6.92 -13.75
C ASP A 101 10.27 6.24 -12.85
N PHE A 102 9.84 5.23 -12.09
CA PHE A 102 10.75 4.42 -11.31
C PHE A 102 11.62 3.52 -12.19
N TYR A 103 11.08 2.96 -13.26
CA TYR A 103 11.88 2.20 -14.23
C TYR A 103 12.92 3.09 -14.89
N ASN A 104 12.53 4.28 -15.33
CA ASN A 104 13.46 5.24 -15.93
C ASN A 104 14.61 5.58 -14.97
N LEU A 105 14.30 5.77 -13.68
CA LEU A 105 15.30 6.01 -12.65
C LEU A 105 16.30 4.86 -12.54
N LEU A 106 15.87 3.60 -12.61
CA LEU A 106 16.76 2.44 -12.52
C LEU A 106 17.67 2.28 -13.75
N TYR A 107 17.32 2.86 -14.89
CA TYR A 107 18.16 2.87 -16.08
C TYR A 107 19.16 4.04 -16.11
N GLU A 108 19.12 4.95 -15.13
CA GLU A 108 20.10 6.01 -15.00
C GLU A 108 21.40 5.52 -14.35
N GLU A 109 22.55 6.07 -14.80
CA GLU A 109 23.82 5.84 -14.11
C GLU A 109 23.78 6.42 -12.68
N PRO A 110 24.34 5.74 -11.67
CA PRO A 110 25.02 4.44 -11.71
C PRO A 110 24.12 3.24 -11.45
N LEU A 111 22.80 3.44 -11.27
CA LEU A 111 21.84 2.40 -10.82
C LEU A 111 21.73 1.25 -11.83
N ASP A 112 21.80 1.56 -13.12
CA ASP A 112 21.77 0.62 -14.24
C ASP A 112 22.82 -0.50 -14.14
N ARG A 113 23.93 -0.23 -13.45
CA ARG A 113 25.03 -1.20 -13.26
C ARG A 113 24.90 -2.03 -11.99
N TRP A 114 24.09 -1.57 -11.04
CA TRP A 114 23.98 -2.19 -9.71
C TRP A 114 22.67 -2.92 -9.52
N TYR A 115 21.64 -2.50 -10.21
CA TYR A 115 20.29 -3.00 -10.06
C TYR A 115 19.78 -3.72 -11.29
N GLU A 116 19.06 -4.79 -11.05
CA GLU A 116 18.29 -5.54 -12.02
C GLU A 116 16.85 -5.63 -11.50
N ILE A 117 15.87 -5.29 -12.33
CA ILE A 117 14.47 -5.48 -11.97
C ILE A 117 14.24 -6.98 -11.81
N GLY A 118 13.82 -7.38 -10.63
CA GLY A 118 13.49 -8.76 -10.29
C GLY A 118 12.05 -9.06 -10.62
N ASN A 119 11.15 -8.64 -9.73
CA ASN A 119 9.71 -8.87 -9.88
C ASN A 119 8.94 -7.55 -9.82
N VAL A 120 7.87 -7.47 -10.59
CA VAL A 120 6.82 -6.48 -10.43
C VAL A 120 5.54 -7.24 -10.10
N ILE A 121 4.97 -6.95 -8.94
CA ILE A 121 3.79 -7.62 -8.42
C ILE A 121 2.74 -6.55 -8.13
N SER A 122 1.59 -6.64 -8.81
CA SER A 122 0.47 -5.73 -8.59
C SER A 122 -0.58 -6.39 -7.72
N LEU A 123 -1.01 -5.71 -6.67
CA LEU A 123 -1.99 -6.20 -5.72
C LEU A 123 -3.36 -5.60 -6.01
N VAL A 124 -4.37 -6.44 -6.12
CA VAL A 124 -5.75 -6.03 -6.37
C VAL A 124 -6.65 -6.61 -5.29
N ASP A 125 -7.46 -5.76 -4.68
CA ASP A 125 -8.47 -6.17 -3.71
C ASP A 125 -9.52 -7.08 -4.37
N ALA A 126 -9.79 -8.26 -3.82
CA ALA A 126 -10.81 -9.15 -4.32
C ALA A 126 -12.23 -8.55 -4.26
N ASN A 127 -12.44 -7.53 -3.42
CA ASN A 127 -13.68 -6.80 -3.28
C ASN A 127 -13.73 -5.52 -4.14
N LEU A 128 -12.79 -5.36 -5.10
CA LEU A 128 -12.77 -4.20 -5.97
C LEU A 128 -14.13 -4.01 -6.66
N PRO A 129 -14.71 -2.80 -6.63
CA PRO A 129 -15.93 -2.49 -7.36
C PRO A 129 -15.78 -2.77 -8.86
N GLU A 130 -16.89 -3.12 -9.52
CA GLU A 130 -16.90 -3.38 -10.97
C GLU A 130 -16.55 -2.13 -11.80
N TYR A 131 -16.79 -0.94 -11.25
CA TYR A 131 -16.48 0.35 -11.85
C TYR A 131 -15.82 1.26 -10.81
N LEU A 132 -14.67 1.80 -11.18
CA LEU A 132 -13.94 2.82 -10.42
C LEU A 132 -14.09 4.18 -11.09
N SER A 133 -13.52 5.23 -10.47
CA SER A 133 -13.32 6.49 -11.18
C SER A 133 -12.32 6.31 -12.33
N GLU A 134 -12.39 7.14 -13.35
CA GLU A 134 -11.52 7.04 -14.53
C GLU A 134 -10.03 7.07 -14.16
N ASP A 135 -9.66 7.88 -13.17
CA ASP A 135 -8.29 7.97 -12.69
C ASP A 135 -7.85 6.72 -11.92
N LEU A 136 -8.74 6.12 -11.12
CA LEU A 136 -8.45 4.85 -10.45
C LEU A 136 -8.33 3.69 -11.43
N GLU A 137 -9.16 3.65 -12.47
CA GLU A 137 -9.04 2.65 -13.54
C GLU A 137 -7.71 2.81 -14.28
N TYR A 138 -7.32 4.06 -14.60
CA TYR A 138 -6.02 4.32 -15.22
C TYR A 138 -4.87 3.85 -14.32
N LEU A 139 -4.88 4.21 -13.04
CA LEU A 139 -3.85 3.80 -12.07
C LEU A 139 -3.80 2.28 -11.90
N LEU A 140 -4.95 1.62 -11.87
CA LEU A 140 -5.02 0.16 -11.80
C LEU A 140 -4.30 -0.47 -13.01
N ILE A 141 -4.57 0.02 -14.22
CA ILE A 141 -3.93 -0.48 -15.43
C ILE A 141 -2.44 -0.12 -15.46
N ALA A 142 -2.06 1.12 -15.15
CA ALA A 142 -0.66 1.55 -15.12
C ALA A 142 0.19 0.67 -14.17
N GLN A 143 -0.37 0.28 -13.04
CA GLN A 143 0.30 -0.57 -12.06
C GLN A 143 0.27 -2.06 -12.42
N ALA A 144 -0.78 -2.53 -13.07
CA ALA A 144 -0.90 -3.94 -13.47
C ALA A 144 -0.20 -4.24 -14.79
N ALA A 145 -0.09 -3.27 -15.72
CA ALA A 145 0.44 -3.48 -17.06
C ALA A 145 1.87 -4.05 -17.06
N THR A 146 2.70 -3.63 -16.14
CA THR A 146 4.11 -4.08 -16.03
C THR A 146 4.30 -5.25 -15.08
N ALA A 147 3.27 -5.65 -14.32
CA ALA A 147 3.38 -6.72 -13.33
C ALA A 147 3.59 -8.08 -13.98
N GLY A 148 4.58 -8.83 -13.54
CA GLY A 148 4.75 -10.24 -13.92
C GLY A 148 3.65 -11.12 -13.34
N LYS A 149 3.11 -10.74 -12.18
CA LYS A 149 1.92 -11.34 -11.57
C LYS A 149 1.02 -10.26 -10.95
N VAL A 150 -0.28 -10.44 -11.09
CA VAL A 150 -1.31 -9.72 -10.35
C VAL A 150 -1.82 -10.64 -9.25
N VAL A 151 -1.92 -10.13 -8.03
CA VAL A 151 -2.30 -10.94 -6.87
C VAL A 151 -3.60 -10.41 -6.30
N LEU A 152 -4.62 -11.27 -6.22
CA LEU A 152 -5.85 -11.00 -5.49
C LEU A 152 -5.59 -11.09 -3.98
N THR A 153 -5.96 -10.04 -3.27
CA THR A 153 -5.79 -9.89 -1.83
C THR A 153 -7.13 -9.85 -1.11
N LYS A 154 -7.12 -9.91 0.22
CA LYS A 154 -8.31 -9.84 1.09
C LYS A 154 -9.36 -10.92 0.81
N LEU A 155 -8.90 -12.10 0.48
CA LEU A 155 -9.77 -13.26 0.24
C LEU A 155 -10.49 -13.72 1.52
N ASP A 156 -9.90 -13.48 2.69
CA ASP A 156 -10.48 -13.75 4.01
C ASP A 156 -11.76 -12.93 4.28
N THR A 157 -11.75 -11.67 3.90
CA THR A 157 -12.96 -10.81 4.01
C THR A 157 -14.05 -11.24 3.05
N MET A 158 -13.69 -11.75 1.88
CA MET A 158 -14.61 -12.33 0.92
C MET A 158 -15.26 -13.61 1.47
N GLN A 159 -14.48 -14.51 2.05
CA GLN A 159 -14.96 -15.75 2.67
C GLN A 159 -15.92 -15.47 3.84
N ALA A 160 -15.64 -14.44 4.66
CA ALA A 160 -16.52 -14.06 5.77
C ALA A 160 -17.90 -13.54 5.29
N MET A 161 -17.96 -12.87 4.15
CA MET A 161 -19.20 -12.41 3.53
C MET A 161 -20.00 -13.57 2.88
N GLU A 162 -19.32 -14.57 2.32
CA GLU A 162 -19.92 -15.73 1.66
C GLU A 162 -20.30 -16.87 2.61
N GLN A 163 -19.65 -17.01 3.76
CA GLN A 163 -19.98 -18.02 4.79
C GLN A 163 -21.37 -17.87 5.40
N SER A 164 -22.08 -16.77 5.11
CA SER A 164 -23.51 -16.70 5.36
C SER A 164 -24.36 -17.58 4.42
N GLN A 165 -23.77 -18.16 3.37
CA GLN A 165 -24.46 -18.98 2.35
C GLN A 165 -23.63 -20.21 1.96
N ASN A 166 -23.80 -21.31 2.69
CA ASN A 166 -23.48 -22.71 2.36
C ASN A 166 -22.18 -23.08 1.63
N THR A 167 -21.42 -23.95 2.29
CA THR A 167 -20.16 -24.61 1.96
C THR A 167 -20.20 -25.47 0.67
N GLY A 168 -19.25 -25.23 -0.20
CA GLY A 168 -18.96 -25.99 -1.42
C GLY A 168 -18.48 -25.15 -2.59
N PHE A 169 -18.49 -23.82 -2.47
CA PHE A 169 -18.29 -22.85 -3.54
C PHE A 169 -16.88 -22.17 -3.56
N GLU A 170 -16.03 -22.41 -2.57
CA GLU A 170 -14.80 -21.61 -2.40
C GLU A 170 -13.87 -21.61 -3.62
N GLN A 171 -13.60 -22.75 -4.23
CA GLN A 171 -12.73 -22.81 -5.40
C GLN A 171 -13.39 -22.25 -6.66
N VAL A 172 -14.69 -22.48 -6.84
CA VAL A 172 -15.44 -21.98 -8.00
C VAL A 172 -15.55 -20.47 -7.93
N ALA A 173 -15.88 -19.93 -6.75
CA ALA A 173 -15.96 -18.49 -6.53
C ALA A 173 -14.61 -17.78 -6.77
N LEU A 174 -13.50 -18.41 -6.38
CA LEU A 174 -12.17 -17.88 -6.59
C LEU A 174 -11.80 -17.80 -8.09
N GLU A 175 -12.08 -18.86 -8.86
CA GLU A 175 -11.84 -18.85 -10.30
C GLU A 175 -12.75 -17.86 -11.03
N GLU A 176 -14.01 -17.74 -10.61
CA GLU A 176 -14.93 -16.71 -11.15
C GLU A 176 -14.42 -15.29 -10.89
N ARG A 177 -13.84 -15.04 -9.70
CA ARG A 177 -13.22 -13.74 -9.38
C ARG A 177 -11.96 -13.47 -10.21
N LYS A 178 -11.10 -14.46 -10.40
CA LYS A 178 -9.95 -14.32 -11.32
C LYS A 178 -10.40 -13.99 -12.73
N GLU A 179 -11.41 -14.69 -13.24
CA GLU A 179 -11.95 -14.41 -14.57
C GLU A 179 -12.62 -13.02 -14.65
N ALA A 180 -13.33 -12.60 -13.60
CA ALA A 180 -13.90 -11.27 -13.53
C ALA A 180 -12.81 -10.19 -13.55
N LEU A 181 -11.73 -10.37 -12.78
CA LEU A 181 -10.58 -9.46 -12.80
C LEU A 181 -9.90 -9.44 -14.17
N VAL A 182 -9.71 -10.59 -14.80
CA VAL A 182 -9.14 -10.65 -16.17
C VAL A 182 -10.01 -9.86 -17.16
N ARG A 183 -11.34 -10.02 -17.10
CA ARG A 183 -12.26 -9.25 -17.95
C ARG A 183 -12.17 -7.75 -17.68
N HIS A 184 -12.13 -7.37 -16.40
CA HIS A 184 -12.01 -5.97 -15.98
C HIS A 184 -10.71 -5.37 -16.52
N LEU A 185 -9.56 -5.98 -16.22
CA LEU A 185 -8.25 -5.50 -16.65
C LEU A 185 -8.14 -5.41 -18.19
N ASN A 186 -8.67 -6.38 -18.92
CA ASN A 186 -8.63 -6.35 -20.39
C ASN A 186 -9.54 -5.26 -20.98
N ARG A 187 -10.71 -5.04 -20.38
CA ARG A 187 -11.63 -3.95 -20.78
C ARG A 187 -10.95 -2.59 -20.60
N GLU A 188 -10.34 -2.37 -19.44
CA GLU A 188 -9.69 -1.09 -19.15
C GLU A 188 -8.35 -0.94 -19.89
N SER A 189 -7.62 -2.03 -20.15
CA SER A 189 -6.45 -2.00 -21.03
C SER A 189 -6.81 -1.51 -22.43
N GLU A 190 -7.93 -1.98 -22.99
CA GLU A 190 -8.43 -1.51 -24.28
C GLU A 190 -8.84 -0.03 -24.23
N HIS A 191 -9.51 0.37 -23.14
CA HIS A 191 -9.94 1.76 -22.93
C HIS A 191 -8.76 2.74 -22.87
N PHE A 192 -7.69 2.38 -22.18
CA PHE A 192 -6.49 3.21 -22.03
C PHE A 192 -5.39 2.92 -23.08
N HIS A 193 -5.72 2.22 -24.15
CA HIS A 193 -4.80 1.90 -25.24
C HIS A 193 -3.54 1.14 -24.80
N CYS A 194 -3.65 0.33 -23.76
CA CYS A 194 -2.60 -0.58 -23.31
C CYS A 194 -2.69 -1.89 -24.14
N GLU A 195 -1.58 -2.29 -24.76
CA GLU A 195 -1.56 -3.51 -25.59
C GLU A 195 -1.56 -4.81 -24.77
N ARG A 196 -1.41 -4.73 -23.44
CA ARG A 196 -1.38 -5.91 -22.60
C ARG A 196 -2.72 -6.64 -22.60
N GLN A 197 -2.66 -7.96 -22.80
CA GLN A 197 -3.77 -8.88 -22.64
C GLN A 197 -3.51 -9.77 -21.42
N PHE A 198 -4.32 -9.63 -20.38
CA PHE A 198 -4.24 -10.43 -19.17
C PHE A 198 -4.91 -11.79 -19.35
N LYS A 199 -4.35 -12.82 -18.71
CA LYS A 199 -4.85 -14.20 -18.69
C LYS A 199 -5.01 -14.66 -17.25
N SER A 200 -5.82 -15.68 -17.01
CA SER A 200 -5.97 -16.27 -15.67
C SER A 200 -4.63 -16.75 -15.07
N SER A 201 -3.67 -17.16 -15.91
CA SER A 201 -2.33 -17.53 -15.47
C SER A 201 -1.50 -16.35 -14.92
N ASP A 202 -1.87 -15.13 -15.22
CA ASP A 202 -1.21 -13.92 -14.70
C ASP A 202 -1.73 -13.54 -13.32
N ILE A 203 -2.89 -14.10 -12.93
CA ILE A 203 -3.55 -13.81 -11.65
C ILE A 203 -3.22 -14.92 -10.65
N LEU A 204 -2.67 -14.53 -9.51
CA LEU A 204 -2.50 -15.41 -8.35
C LEU A 204 -3.54 -15.05 -7.29
N ALA A 205 -4.07 -16.06 -6.61
CA ALA A 205 -5.00 -15.87 -5.52
C ALA A 205 -4.85 -17.04 -4.54
N PHE A 206 -4.43 -16.73 -3.32
CA PHE A 206 -4.27 -17.69 -2.23
C PHE A 206 -4.30 -16.96 -0.89
N ASP A 207 -4.64 -17.68 0.17
CA ASP A 207 -4.59 -17.15 1.54
C ASP A 207 -3.14 -17.14 2.04
N TRP A 208 -2.68 -15.99 2.53
CA TRP A 208 -1.33 -15.80 3.08
C TRP A 208 -1.01 -16.74 4.24
N ASN A 209 -2.02 -17.11 5.05
CA ASN A 209 -1.85 -17.95 6.21
C ASN A 209 -1.66 -19.43 5.86
N THR A 210 -2.11 -19.82 4.66
CA THR A 210 -2.04 -21.19 4.14
C THR A 210 -1.21 -21.30 2.87
N ALA A 211 -0.53 -20.22 2.48
CA ALA A 211 0.29 -20.16 1.29
C ALA A 211 1.34 -21.29 1.27
N THR A 212 1.36 -22.01 0.18
CA THR A 212 2.32 -23.09 -0.05
C THR A 212 3.66 -22.54 -0.52
N ASP A 213 4.74 -23.31 -0.32
CA ASP A 213 6.06 -22.95 -0.86
C ASP A 213 6.02 -22.75 -2.38
N ALA A 214 5.21 -23.52 -3.10
CA ALA A 214 5.07 -23.39 -4.56
C ALA A 214 4.44 -22.06 -4.98
N GLU A 215 3.44 -21.55 -4.23
CA GLU A 215 2.81 -20.26 -4.47
C GLU A 215 3.78 -19.11 -4.16
N MET A 216 4.51 -19.21 -3.07
CA MET A 216 5.54 -18.21 -2.72
C MET A 216 6.70 -18.22 -3.72
N GLU A 217 7.10 -19.39 -4.24
CA GLU A 217 8.08 -19.48 -5.32
C GLU A 217 7.57 -18.90 -6.64
N ALA A 218 6.28 -19.01 -6.93
CA ALA A 218 5.68 -18.39 -8.10
C ALA A 218 5.77 -16.86 -8.03
N LEU A 219 5.62 -16.27 -6.83
CA LEU A 219 5.84 -14.84 -6.60
C LEU A 219 7.31 -14.46 -6.76
N GLU A 220 8.24 -15.25 -6.19
CA GLU A 220 9.68 -15.01 -6.31
C GLU A 220 10.18 -15.05 -7.76
N ARG A 221 9.44 -15.71 -8.64
CA ARG A 221 9.72 -15.85 -10.07
C ARG A 221 8.72 -15.10 -10.95
N ALA A 222 7.97 -14.17 -10.39
CA ALA A 222 6.95 -13.43 -11.13
C ALA A 222 7.53 -12.71 -12.36
N GLY A 223 8.74 -12.16 -12.23
CA GLY A 223 9.35 -11.36 -13.28
C GLY A 223 8.61 -10.05 -13.48
N TYR A 224 8.75 -9.46 -14.65
CA TYR A 224 8.02 -8.27 -15.08
C TYR A 224 7.80 -8.29 -16.59
N VAL A 225 6.86 -7.47 -17.05
CA VAL A 225 6.56 -7.33 -18.48
C VAL A 225 6.73 -5.85 -18.84
N ARG A 226 7.18 -5.57 -20.05
CA ARG A 226 7.23 -4.20 -20.56
C ARG A 226 6.07 -4.00 -21.52
N TYR A 227 5.24 -3.03 -21.20
CA TYR A 227 4.20 -2.52 -22.06
C TYR A 227 4.22 -1.01 -22.02
N ASP A 228 4.03 -0.40 -23.17
CA ASP A 228 3.82 1.03 -23.26
C ASP A 228 2.35 1.33 -22.92
N LEU A 229 2.15 2.26 -22.02
CA LEU A 229 0.87 2.86 -21.70
C LEU A 229 0.98 4.35 -22.00
N GLU A 230 -0.01 4.90 -22.69
CA GLU A 230 -0.04 6.33 -22.93
C GLU A 230 -0.15 7.07 -21.58
N LYS A 231 0.88 7.89 -21.27
CA LYS A 231 0.92 8.63 -20.01
C LYS A 231 -0.23 9.61 -19.92
N ARG A 232 -1.05 9.44 -18.92
CA ARG A 232 -2.06 10.38 -18.51
C ARG A 232 -1.55 11.10 -17.24
N HIS A 233 -1.58 12.41 -17.24
CA HIS A 233 -1.38 13.17 -16.02
C HIS A 233 -2.61 12.93 -15.11
N VAL A 234 -2.44 12.09 -14.11
CA VAL A 234 -3.31 12.09 -12.96
C VAL A 234 -2.79 13.21 -12.07
N GLU A 235 -3.53 14.30 -11.94
CA GLU A 235 -3.14 15.41 -11.08
C GLU A 235 -3.07 14.89 -9.65
N GLU A 236 -1.90 15.02 -9.01
CA GLU A 236 -1.72 14.65 -7.59
C GLU A 236 -2.69 15.41 -6.68
N GLU A 237 -3.24 16.53 -7.13
CA GLU A 237 -4.18 17.39 -6.41
C GLU A 237 -5.67 17.12 -6.74
N GLY A 238 -5.99 16.25 -7.73
CA GLY A 238 -7.35 16.19 -8.30
C GLY A 238 -8.35 15.39 -7.49
N ASP A 239 -8.08 14.15 -7.14
CA ASP A 239 -9.10 13.25 -6.60
C ASP A 239 -8.70 12.59 -5.27
N PHE A 240 -7.39 12.40 -4.99
CA PHE A 240 -6.92 11.75 -3.77
C PHE A 240 -6.22 12.73 -2.85
N GLU A 241 -6.82 12.96 -1.71
CA GLU A 241 -6.28 13.85 -0.69
C GLU A 241 -5.88 13.07 0.55
N THR A 242 -4.80 13.51 1.20
CA THR A 242 -4.38 12.98 2.50
C THR A 242 -4.30 14.12 3.51
N MET A 243 -5.09 14.02 4.57
CA MET A 243 -5.06 14.96 5.68
C MET A 243 -4.32 14.35 6.87
N PHE A 244 -3.44 15.13 7.50
CA PHE A 244 -2.59 14.70 8.62
C PHE A 244 -3.00 15.38 9.92
N TYR A 245 -3.11 14.59 11.00
CA TYR A 245 -3.44 15.07 12.35
C TYR A 245 -2.39 14.56 13.33
N TYR A 246 -1.61 15.46 13.92
CA TYR A 246 -0.48 15.14 14.81
C TYR A 246 -0.83 15.14 16.30
N THR A 247 -2.08 15.44 16.65
CA THR A 247 -2.55 15.43 18.03
C THR A 247 -4.02 15.05 18.05
N VAL A 248 -4.33 13.85 18.48
CA VAL A 248 -5.70 13.30 18.39
C VAL A 248 -6.52 13.62 19.64
N LYS A 249 -5.91 13.60 20.83
CA LYS A 249 -6.52 13.91 22.14
C LYS A 249 -7.91 13.30 22.36
N LYS A 250 -8.11 12.08 21.92
CA LYS A 250 -9.36 11.33 22.08
C LYS A 250 -9.11 10.02 22.81
N SER A 251 -10.12 9.51 23.50
CA SER A 251 -10.09 8.15 24.03
C SER A 251 -10.22 7.12 22.90
N LEU A 252 -9.89 5.87 23.17
CA LEU A 252 -10.03 4.76 22.23
C LEU A 252 -11.45 4.70 21.61
N ASP A 253 -12.48 4.84 22.44
CA ASP A 253 -13.86 4.83 21.98
C ASP A 253 -14.20 6.08 21.18
N GLY A 254 -13.65 7.24 21.58
CA GLY A 254 -13.79 8.47 20.81
C GLY A 254 -13.14 8.42 19.42
N VAL A 255 -12.03 7.70 19.26
CA VAL A 255 -11.41 7.45 17.96
C VAL A 255 -12.26 6.50 17.13
N LYS A 256 -12.80 5.41 17.71
CA LYS A 256 -13.71 4.50 17.00
C LYS A 256 -14.95 5.21 16.47
N GLU A 257 -15.58 6.03 17.31
CA GLU A 257 -16.77 6.81 16.90
C GLU A 257 -16.43 7.80 15.78
N LEU A 258 -15.32 8.51 15.91
CA LEU A 258 -14.85 9.42 14.86
C LEU A 258 -14.66 8.71 13.53
N VAL A 259 -13.96 7.58 13.53
CA VAL A 259 -13.67 6.82 12.31
C VAL A 259 -14.95 6.29 11.67
N GLN A 260 -15.91 5.80 12.46
CA GLN A 260 -17.22 5.38 11.96
C GLN A 260 -18.00 6.55 11.33
N GLN A 261 -17.95 7.73 11.94
CA GLN A 261 -18.57 8.93 11.38
C GLN A 261 -17.94 9.34 10.06
N LEU A 262 -16.60 9.33 9.97
CA LEU A 262 -15.86 9.67 8.76
C LEU A 262 -16.25 8.79 7.56
N PHE A 263 -16.54 7.50 7.78
CA PHE A 263 -16.96 6.59 6.72
C PHE A 263 -18.46 6.61 6.40
N SER A 264 -19.30 7.07 7.35
CA SER A 264 -20.76 6.97 7.22
C SER A 264 -21.43 8.26 6.77
N ASP A 265 -20.80 9.42 6.93
CA ASP A 265 -21.41 10.73 6.70
C ASP A 265 -20.74 11.43 5.51
N GLU A 266 -21.51 11.64 4.45
CA GLU A 266 -21.07 12.29 3.21
C GLU A 266 -20.56 13.74 3.41
N LYS A 267 -20.85 14.35 4.57
CA LYS A 267 -20.31 15.68 4.87
C LYS A 267 -18.79 15.75 4.94
N TYR A 268 -18.10 14.62 5.08
CA TYR A 268 -16.64 14.55 5.12
C TYR A 268 -16.00 14.32 3.75
N GLY A 269 -16.81 14.17 2.69
CA GLY A 269 -16.36 13.69 1.38
C GLY A 269 -16.31 12.17 1.33
N LYS A 270 -15.63 11.62 0.35
CA LYS A 270 -15.50 10.16 0.17
C LYS A 270 -14.24 9.65 0.89
N VAL A 271 -14.34 9.45 2.20
CA VAL A 271 -13.24 8.87 2.99
C VAL A 271 -13.05 7.39 2.60
N MET A 272 -11.84 7.03 2.20
CA MET A 272 -11.49 5.69 1.76
C MET A 272 -10.68 4.91 2.80
N ARG A 273 -9.82 5.60 3.56
CA ARG A 273 -8.97 4.98 4.58
C ARG A 273 -8.66 5.96 5.70
N VAL A 274 -8.63 5.44 6.91
CA VAL A 274 -8.10 6.16 8.08
C VAL A 274 -7.04 5.27 8.72
N LYS A 275 -5.82 5.77 8.87
CA LYS A 275 -4.75 5.03 9.53
C LYS A 275 -3.97 5.93 10.48
N GLY A 276 -3.35 5.36 11.52
CA GLY A 276 -2.52 6.17 12.39
C GLY A 276 -2.09 5.50 13.67
N LEU A 277 -1.31 6.27 14.42
CA LEU A 277 -0.85 5.98 15.77
C LEU A 277 -1.43 7.05 16.70
N PHE A 278 -2.04 6.64 17.78
CA PHE A 278 -2.55 7.59 18.78
C PHE A 278 -2.41 7.02 20.19
N CYS A 279 -2.37 7.93 21.15
CA CYS A 279 -2.39 7.62 22.58
C CYS A 279 -3.81 7.80 23.10
N ASP A 280 -4.36 6.78 23.74
CA ASP A 280 -5.65 6.90 24.43
C ASP A 280 -5.55 7.94 25.54
N SER A 281 -6.36 9.00 25.45
CA SER A 281 -6.33 10.10 26.39
C SER A 281 -6.77 9.72 27.81
N GLU A 282 -7.43 8.57 28.01
CA GLU A 282 -7.90 8.09 29.31
C GLU A 282 -6.92 7.11 29.96
N THR A 283 -6.36 6.17 29.21
CA THR A 283 -5.49 5.12 29.73
C THR A 283 -4.01 5.41 29.54
N GLY A 284 -3.66 6.23 28.54
CA GLY A 284 -2.27 6.46 28.15
C GLY A 284 -1.69 5.35 27.29
N ASP A 285 -2.49 4.36 26.90
CA ASP A 285 -2.07 3.27 26.04
C ASP A 285 -1.95 3.72 24.59
N TRP A 286 -0.99 3.15 23.88
CA TRP A 286 -0.77 3.43 22.48
C TRP A 286 -1.51 2.43 21.60
N TYR A 287 -2.19 2.96 20.61
CA TYR A 287 -2.92 2.17 19.64
C TYR A 287 -2.49 2.50 18.23
N MET A 288 -2.53 1.48 17.41
CA MET A 288 -2.44 1.58 15.98
C MET A 288 -3.79 1.30 15.35
N LEU A 289 -4.20 2.19 14.45
CA LEU A 289 -5.43 2.09 13.68
C LEU A 289 -5.11 1.91 12.21
N ASN A 290 -5.82 0.98 11.57
CA ASN A 290 -5.93 0.90 10.12
C ASN A 290 -7.38 0.54 9.78
N ALA A 291 -8.10 1.49 9.21
CA ALA A 291 -9.52 1.34 8.94
C ALA A 291 -9.88 1.66 7.48
N THR A 292 -10.77 0.88 6.94
CA THR A 292 -11.54 1.12 5.72
C THR A 292 -13.03 1.09 6.07
N LYS A 293 -13.90 1.34 5.10
CA LYS A 293 -15.35 1.29 5.32
C LYS A 293 -15.82 -0.08 5.83
N GLU A 294 -15.13 -1.16 5.43
CA GLU A 294 -15.50 -2.54 5.72
C GLU A 294 -14.82 -3.10 6.96
N LEU A 295 -13.64 -2.59 7.30
CA LEU A 295 -12.80 -3.15 8.35
C LEU A 295 -12.16 -2.05 9.21
N MET A 296 -12.18 -2.24 10.52
CA MET A 296 -11.42 -1.44 11.48
C MET A 296 -10.49 -2.35 12.27
N ASP A 297 -9.20 -2.33 11.92
CA ASP A 297 -8.14 -3.02 12.66
C ASP A 297 -7.53 -2.04 13.69
N LEU A 298 -7.66 -2.40 14.97
CA LEU A 298 -7.14 -1.66 16.11
C LEU A 298 -6.24 -2.58 16.93
N ARG A 299 -4.98 -2.22 17.10
CA ARG A 299 -4.00 -2.97 17.85
C ARG A 299 -3.47 -2.15 19.01
N ASN A 300 -3.48 -2.74 20.21
CA ASN A 300 -2.80 -2.18 21.38
C ASN A 300 -1.30 -2.45 21.28
N LEU A 301 -0.49 -1.40 21.30
CA LEU A 301 0.96 -1.48 21.21
C LEU A 301 1.61 -1.48 22.61
N SER A 302 0.84 -1.18 23.67
CA SER A 302 1.37 -1.07 25.04
C SER A 302 1.64 -2.45 25.64
N ASP A 303 0.89 -3.48 25.23
CA ASP A 303 1.03 -4.84 25.77
C ASP A 303 2.27 -5.59 25.25
N GLU A 304 2.93 -5.10 24.20
CA GLU A 304 3.92 -5.89 23.48
C GLU A 304 5.37 -5.57 23.84
N ARG A 305 5.67 -4.63 24.82
CA ARG A 305 7.06 -4.20 25.02
C ARG A 305 7.53 -3.71 26.39
N GLU A 306 8.32 -4.51 26.97
CA GLU A 306 9.55 -4.11 27.68
C GLU A 306 10.73 -4.23 26.70
N GLY A 307 11.11 -3.21 25.96
CA GLY A 307 12.38 -3.26 25.20
C GLY A 307 12.59 -2.48 23.92
N ALA A 308 11.58 -1.92 23.30
CA ALA A 308 11.79 -1.12 22.08
C ALA A 308 11.71 0.39 22.37
N THR A 309 12.85 0.99 22.57
CA THR A 309 13.06 2.44 22.65
C THR A 309 13.07 3.03 21.23
N ASP A 310 11.98 3.03 20.53
CA ASP A 310 11.93 3.73 19.26
C ASP A 310 11.17 5.05 19.42
N SER A 311 11.89 6.16 19.32
CA SER A 311 11.35 7.52 19.46
C SER A 311 10.28 7.86 18.40
N ILE A 312 10.18 7.07 17.35
CA ILE A 312 9.20 7.20 16.27
C ILE A 312 7.82 6.75 16.73
N MET A 313 7.72 5.76 17.62
CA MET A 313 6.48 5.20 18.16
C MET A 313 5.77 6.07 19.20
N ARG A 314 6.31 7.25 19.55
CA ARG A 314 5.76 8.12 20.60
C ARG A 314 5.19 9.44 20.05
N LYS A 315 4.87 9.49 18.76
CA LYS A 315 4.22 10.65 18.17
C LYS A 315 2.88 10.24 17.59
N GLU A 316 1.84 10.92 18.06
CA GLU A 316 0.53 10.74 17.47
C GLU A 316 0.54 11.21 16.02
N VAL A 317 -0.03 10.42 15.14
CA VAL A 317 -0.31 10.78 13.77
C VAL A 317 -1.51 10.00 13.28
N MET A 318 -2.51 10.69 12.77
CA MET A 318 -3.65 10.09 12.09
C MET A 318 -3.74 10.66 10.69
N LEU A 319 -4.00 9.80 9.73
CA LEU A 319 -4.16 10.13 8.32
C LEU A 319 -5.57 9.80 7.89
N VAL A 320 -6.21 10.76 7.26
CA VAL A 320 -7.49 10.57 6.56
C VAL A 320 -7.22 10.67 5.07
N ILE A 321 -7.55 9.64 4.33
CA ILE A 321 -7.26 9.50 2.90
C ILE A 321 -8.58 9.29 2.18
N GLY A 322 -8.84 10.04 1.12
CA GLY A 322 -10.09 9.95 0.37
C GLY A 322 -10.12 10.83 -0.87
N GLU A 323 -11.27 10.81 -1.53
CA GLU A 323 -11.58 11.65 -2.69
C GLU A 323 -12.51 12.79 -2.26
N ASN A 324 -12.24 14.00 -2.76
CA ASN A 324 -13.05 15.19 -2.50
C ASN A 324 -13.34 15.38 -1.00
N LEU A 325 -12.30 15.35 -0.17
CA LEU A 325 -12.44 15.51 1.27
C LEU A 325 -12.88 16.94 1.62
N HIS A 326 -13.88 17.05 2.48
CA HIS A 326 -14.34 18.35 2.99
C HIS A 326 -13.47 18.76 4.18
N HIS A 327 -12.39 19.48 3.90
CA HIS A 327 -11.32 19.80 4.86
C HIS A 327 -11.81 20.45 6.16
N GLU A 328 -12.76 21.38 6.07
CA GLU A 328 -13.27 22.08 7.25
C GLU A 328 -14.00 21.12 8.20
N GLU A 329 -14.83 20.23 7.65
CA GLU A 329 -15.61 19.26 8.39
C GLU A 329 -14.72 18.20 9.02
N VAL A 330 -13.73 17.70 8.27
CA VAL A 330 -12.77 16.71 8.78
C VAL A 330 -11.90 17.33 9.87
N ASN A 331 -11.40 18.58 9.70
CA ASN A 331 -10.64 19.30 10.71
C ASN A 331 -11.45 19.51 12.00
N GLN A 332 -12.73 19.89 11.89
CA GLN A 332 -13.61 20.03 13.03
C GLN A 332 -13.81 18.71 13.79
N ALA A 333 -13.92 17.61 13.09
CA ALA A 333 -14.10 16.28 13.68
C ALA A 333 -12.88 15.85 14.51
N PHE A 334 -11.67 16.23 14.10
CA PHE A 334 -10.43 16.00 14.86
C PHE A 334 -10.23 17.07 15.97
N GLY A 335 -11.02 18.15 15.99
CA GLY A 335 -10.90 19.23 16.98
C GLY A 335 -9.75 20.20 16.67
N GLU A 336 -9.23 20.20 15.46
CA GLU A 336 -8.22 21.15 15.00
C GLU A 336 -8.86 22.37 14.33
N THR A 337 -8.60 23.54 14.88
CA THR A 337 -8.72 24.81 14.17
C THR A 337 -7.40 25.02 13.41
N ARG A 338 -7.41 24.71 12.14
CA ARG A 338 -6.46 25.01 11.05
C ARG A 338 -5.03 25.41 11.47
N LYS A 339 -4.07 24.53 11.27
CA LYS A 339 -2.76 24.87 10.70
C LYS A 339 -2.57 24.03 9.46
N VAL A 340 -3.08 24.52 8.36
CA VAL A 340 -2.57 24.16 7.03
C VAL A 340 -1.11 24.62 7.05
N LEU A 341 -0.19 23.66 7.07
CA LEU A 341 1.17 23.93 6.64
C LEU A 341 1.08 23.99 5.13
N ASP A 342 0.71 25.15 4.61
CA ASP A 342 0.97 25.53 3.24
C ASP A 342 2.51 25.53 3.10
N TYR A 343 3.06 24.46 2.58
CA TYR A 343 4.37 24.51 1.97
C TYR A 343 4.16 25.16 0.59
N GLU A 344 3.95 26.49 0.58
CA GLU A 344 4.32 27.30 -0.56
C GLU A 344 5.85 27.34 -0.62
N VAL A 345 6.35 27.00 -1.82
CA VAL A 345 7.71 27.09 -2.40
C VAL A 345 8.52 25.81 -2.41
#